data_3f68c5386448bcd4ddc1a7ba30bae006
#
_entry.id   3f68c5386448bcd4ddc1a7ba30bae006
#
_cell.length_a   1.000
_cell.length_b   1.000
_cell.length_c   1.000
_cell.angle_alpha   90.00
_cell.angle_beta   90.00
_cell.angle_gamma   90.00
#
_symmetry.space_group_name_H-M   'P 1'
#
loop_
_entity.id
_entity.type
_entity.pdbx_description
1 polymer ?
#
loop_
_entity_poly.entity_id
_entity_poly.type
_entity_poly.pdbx_seq_one_letter_code
_entity_poly.pdbx_strand_id
1 'polypeptide(L)'
;ATGHGIAKHMSNITESRICQNCKLNFTIEPDDFSFYEKMKVPAPTFCPDCRRQRRMSWRNFVNFYHRKSATSGKNVLSIYSPESGVPVLSAKEWHTEDWNPYQYGVNYDFSRTFFEQYTELLKRVPKPAMDNDDGLMSTNCEYTSDFAMGKDCYLVIKAWKLENVMYSFYVVNSRDLVDVNTSFGKDEENYETINTKQCYKCRNIIDSQSCIECLFSFDLRNCNNCFMCSGLRGKSYCYKNQEVGKEKYLEIIK
;
A
#
# COMPACT_ATOMS: atom_id res chain seq x y z
N ALA A 1 -52.16 13.92 -2.94
CA ALA A 1 -51.74 14.94 -3.91
C ALA A 1 -50.52 15.69 -3.37
N THR A 2 -49.51 15.73 -4.19
CA THR A 2 -48.41 16.72 -4.26
C THR A 2 -47.34 16.73 -3.17
N GLY A 3 -46.22 16.08 -3.46
CA GLY A 3 -44.98 16.18 -2.75
C GLY A 3 -43.76 15.75 -3.61
N HIS A 4 -43.80 16.13 -4.92
CA HIS A 4 -42.68 15.89 -5.83
C HIS A 4 -42.23 17.25 -6.39
N GLY A 5 -41.31 17.93 -5.69
CA GLY A 5 -40.93 19.22 -6.25
C GLY A 5 -39.76 19.97 -5.59
N ILE A 6 -38.83 19.32 -4.85
CA ILE A 6 -37.67 20.05 -4.29
C ILE A 6 -36.31 19.42 -4.65
N ALA A 7 -36.23 18.29 -5.32
CA ALA A 7 -34.99 17.54 -5.58
C ALA A 7 -34.28 17.86 -6.91
N LYS A 8 -34.63 18.95 -7.61
CA LYS A 8 -34.12 19.16 -8.98
C LYS A 8 -33.33 20.47 -9.24
N HIS A 9 -32.96 21.22 -8.21
CA HIS A 9 -32.36 22.55 -8.43
C HIS A 9 -31.01 22.86 -7.77
N MET A 10 -30.30 21.87 -7.21
CA MET A 10 -28.96 22.13 -6.64
C MET A 10 -27.79 21.55 -7.47
N SER A 11 -28.02 21.04 -8.67
CA SER A 11 -27.03 20.26 -9.41
C SER A 11 -26.06 21.05 -10.33
N ASN A 12 -26.06 22.38 -10.30
CA ASN A 12 -25.21 23.19 -11.20
C ASN A 12 -24.39 24.27 -10.48
N ILE A 13 -24.14 24.14 -9.19
CA ILE A 13 -23.37 25.16 -8.45
C ILE A 13 -21.98 24.65 -8.19
N THR A 14 -20.99 25.26 -8.83
CA THR A 14 -19.58 25.15 -8.46
C THR A 14 -19.31 26.11 -7.30
N GLU A 15 -18.75 25.63 -6.21
CA GLU A 15 -18.42 26.44 -5.03
C GLU A 15 -16.91 26.47 -4.78
N SER A 16 -16.37 27.69 -4.60
CA SER A 16 -14.97 27.89 -4.19
C SER A 16 -14.88 28.08 -2.67
N ARG A 17 -13.99 27.34 -2.03
CA ARG A 17 -13.74 27.38 -0.58
C ARG A 17 -12.26 27.58 -0.26
N ILE A 18 -12.00 28.14 0.91
CA ILE A 18 -10.65 28.23 1.48
C ILE A 18 -10.44 27.00 2.36
N CYS A 19 -9.39 26.23 2.09
CA CYS A 19 -9.02 25.08 2.88
C CYS A 19 -8.71 25.45 4.33
N GLN A 20 -9.32 24.79 5.29
CA GLN A 20 -9.08 25.04 6.71
C GLN A 20 -7.63 24.78 7.14
N ASN A 21 -6.92 23.86 6.47
CA ASN A 21 -5.55 23.48 6.79
C ASN A 21 -4.51 24.37 6.06
N CYS A 22 -4.39 24.24 4.75
CA CYS A 22 -3.34 24.92 3.98
C CYS A 22 -3.70 26.35 3.54
N LYS A 23 -4.93 26.82 3.78
CA LYS A 23 -5.45 28.15 3.42
C LYS A 23 -5.52 28.43 1.92
N LEU A 24 -5.26 27.47 1.05
CA LEU A 24 -5.41 27.61 -0.39
C LEU A 24 -6.88 27.45 -0.82
N ASN A 25 -7.24 28.10 -1.90
CA ASN A 25 -8.55 27.92 -2.52
C ASN A 25 -8.67 26.54 -3.16
N PHE A 26 -9.86 25.95 -3.09
CA PHE A 26 -10.22 24.75 -3.81
C PHE A 26 -11.69 24.80 -4.23
N THR A 27 -12.02 24.08 -5.27
CA THR A 27 -13.36 24.04 -5.85
C THR A 27 -14.06 22.74 -5.50
N ILE A 28 -15.38 22.83 -5.30
CA ILE A 28 -16.29 21.67 -5.18
C ILE A 28 -17.21 21.74 -6.38
N GLU A 29 -17.18 20.72 -7.21
CA GLU A 29 -17.99 20.67 -8.42
C GLU A 29 -19.43 20.15 -8.12
N PRO A 30 -20.40 20.40 -9.00
CA PRO A 30 -21.77 19.95 -8.81
C PRO A 30 -21.92 18.44 -8.56
N ASP A 31 -21.13 17.63 -9.25
CA ASP A 31 -21.14 16.18 -9.09
C ASP A 31 -20.62 15.75 -7.71
N ASP A 32 -19.67 16.48 -7.14
CA ASP A 32 -19.20 16.26 -5.77
C ASP A 32 -20.31 16.49 -4.75
N PHE A 33 -21.10 17.57 -4.92
CA PHE A 33 -22.24 17.83 -4.02
C PHE A 33 -23.28 16.74 -4.09
N SER A 34 -23.62 16.25 -5.29
CA SER A 34 -24.52 15.13 -5.49
C SER A 34 -24.06 13.87 -4.77
N PHE A 35 -22.75 13.61 -4.78
CA PHE A 35 -22.15 12.50 -4.05
C PHE A 35 -22.25 12.68 -2.53
N TYR A 36 -21.92 13.88 -2.00
CA TYR A 36 -21.99 14.14 -0.55
C TYR A 36 -23.43 14.04 -0.04
N GLU A 37 -24.41 14.51 -0.80
CA GLU A 37 -25.84 14.37 -0.48
C GLU A 37 -26.26 12.89 -0.43
N LYS A 38 -25.88 12.10 -1.44
CA LYS A 38 -26.12 10.65 -1.47
C LYS A 38 -25.54 9.94 -0.25
N MET A 39 -24.35 10.34 0.19
CA MET A 39 -23.66 9.79 1.35
C MET A 39 -24.14 10.38 2.67
N LYS A 40 -25.02 11.39 2.65
CA LYS A 40 -25.50 12.13 3.84
C LYS A 40 -24.34 12.69 4.68
N VAL A 41 -23.31 13.20 4.02
CA VAL A 41 -22.16 13.84 4.68
C VAL A 41 -22.04 15.29 4.25
N PRO A 42 -21.52 16.19 5.11
CA PRO A 42 -21.32 17.57 4.74
C PRO A 42 -20.22 17.71 3.69
N ALA A 43 -20.29 18.74 2.88
CA ALA A 43 -19.24 19.10 1.94
C ALA A 43 -17.93 19.42 2.68
N PRO A 44 -16.76 19.06 2.11
CA PRO A 44 -15.48 19.12 2.81
C PRO A 44 -15.02 20.56 3.08
N THR A 45 -14.33 20.74 4.20
CA THR A 45 -13.66 21.97 4.59
C THR A 45 -12.16 21.96 4.29
N PHE A 46 -11.61 20.83 3.93
CA PHE A 46 -10.22 20.63 3.50
C PHE A 46 -10.15 20.35 2.00
N CYS A 47 -9.16 20.92 1.33
CA CYS A 47 -8.90 20.63 -0.08
C CYS A 47 -8.55 19.15 -0.31
N PRO A 48 -8.62 18.64 -1.56
CA PRO A 48 -8.32 17.25 -1.88
C PRO A 48 -6.95 16.79 -1.37
N ASP A 49 -5.90 17.61 -1.50
CA ASP A 49 -4.55 17.26 -1.06
C ASP A 49 -4.44 17.14 0.47
N CYS A 50 -5.01 18.07 1.21
CA CYS A 50 -5.03 17.99 2.68
C CYS A 50 -5.86 16.80 3.17
N ARG A 51 -6.95 16.45 2.48
CA ARG A 51 -7.73 15.23 2.77
C ARG A 51 -6.91 13.97 2.49
N ARG A 52 -6.14 13.95 1.41
CA ARG A 52 -5.22 12.85 1.09
C ARG A 52 -4.14 12.72 2.16
N GLN A 53 -3.44 13.80 2.48
CA GLN A 53 -2.41 13.82 3.52
C GLN A 53 -2.94 13.30 4.86
N ARG A 54 -4.12 13.75 5.28
CA ARG A 54 -4.76 13.27 6.51
C ARG A 54 -5.04 11.76 6.48
N ARG A 55 -5.50 11.20 5.37
CA ARG A 55 -5.70 9.75 5.25
C ARG A 55 -4.38 8.99 5.28
N MET A 56 -3.36 9.51 4.61
CA MET A 56 -2.04 8.87 4.57
C MET A 56 -1.32 8.89 5.92
N SER A 57 -1.58 9.88 6.77
CA SER A 57 -0.97 9.96 8.11
C SER A 57 -1.38 8.82 9.07
N TRP A 58 -2.45 8.09 8.75
CA TRP A 58 -2.89 6.92 9.50
C TRP A 58 -2.14 5.63 9.12
N ARG A 59 -1.29 5.69 8.12
CA ARG A 59 -0.61 4.52 7.58
C ARG A 59 0.90 4.64 7.75
N ASN A 60 1.46 3.68 8.49
CA ASN A 60 2.90 3.49 8.57
C ASN A 60 3.23 2.11 8.00
N PHE A 61 4.06 2.06 6.95
CA PHE A 61 4.45 0.79 6.34
C PHE A 61 5.92 0.46 6.53
N VAL A 62 6.76 1.47 6.76
CA VAL A 62 8.22 1.31 6.63
C VAL A 62 9.00 1.61 7.92
N ASN A 63 8.37 2.23 8.90
CA ASN A 63 9.04 2.51 10.17
C ASN A 63 8.66 1.45 11.20
N PHE A 64 9.63 0.73 11.70
CA PHE A 64 9.45 -0.32 12.68
C PHE A 64 10.07 0.07 14.02
N TYR A 65 9.39 -0.32 15.09
CA TYR A 65 9.77 0.01 16.46
C TYR A 65 9.76 -1.24 17.32
N HIS A 66 10.76 -1.41 18.17
CA HIS A 66 10.72 -2.42 19.22
C HIS A 66 9.83 -1.95 20.37
N ARG A 67 8.81 -2.72 20.66
CA ARG A 67 7.82 -2.46 21.70
C ARG A 67 7.70 -3.64 22.65
N LYS A 68 6.99 -3.42 23.76
CA LYS A 68 6.52 -4.48 24.64
C LYS A 68 5.05 -4.75 24.36
N SER A 69 4.68 -6.04 24.23
CA SER A 69 3.26 -6.41 24.23
C SER A 69 2.59 -5.98 25.53
N ALA A 70 1.40 -5.41 25.42
CA ALA A 70 0.62 -4.95 26.56
C ALA A 70 0.11 -6.09 27.44
N THR A 71 0.01 -7.31 26.92
CA THR A 71 -0.46 -8.49 27.66
C THR A 71 0.71 -9.28 28.24
N SER A 72 1.63 -9.77 27.40
CA SER A 72 2.70 -10.67 27.84
C SER A 72 3.98 -9.97 28.28
N GLY A 73 4.16 -8.69 27.98
CA GLY A 73 5.41 -7.95 28.18
C GLY A 73 6.57 -8.39 27.30
N LYS A 74 6.36 -9.33 26.38
CA LYS A 74 7.38 -9.80 25.43
C LYS A 74 7.73 -8.72 24.42
N ASN A 75 8.96 -8.76 23.88
CA ASN A 75 9.36 -7.89 22.80
C ASN A 75 8.58 -8.22 21.53
N VAL A 76 8.06 -7.19 20.89
CA VAL A 76 7.36 -7.27 19.60
C VAL A 76 7.89 -6.17 18.67
N LEU A 77 7.93 -6.45 17.40
CA LEU A 77 8.11 -5.44 16.36
C LEU A 77 6.76 -4.77 16.08
N SER A 78 6.73 -3.46 15.92
CA SER A 78 5.49 -2.71 15.76
C SER A 78 5.61 -1.56 14.76
N ILE A 79 4.51 -1.30 14.06
CA ILE A 79 4.34 -0.09 13.24
C ILE A 79 3.93 1.14 14.06
N TYR A 80 3.63 0.97 15.34
CA TYR A 80 3.28 2.07 16.24
C TYR A 80 4.50 2.50 17.05
N SER A 81 4.85 3.80 16.97
CA SER A 81 5.95 4.35 17.73
C SER A 81 5.67 4.27 19.26
N PRO A 82 6.72 4.21 20.10
CA PRO A 82 6.55 4.29 21.55
C PRO A 82 5.79 5.54 22.01
N GLU A 83 6.03 6.67 21.35
CA GLU A 83 5.43 7.98 21.68
C GLU A 83 3.94 8.05 21.35
N SER A 84 3.42 7.13 20.55
CA SER A 84 1.99 7.07 20.24
C SER A 84 1.12 6.79 21.47
N GLY A 85 1.71 6.19 22.52
CA GLY A 85 1.00 5.77 23.73
C GLY A 85 -0.03 4.65 23.52
N VAL A 86 -0.15 4.12 22.28
CA VAL A 86 -1.11 3.05 21.95
C VAL A 86 -0.57 1.71 22.44
N PRO A 87 -1.32 0.92 23.24
CA PRO A 87 -0.94 -0.42 23.61
C PRO A 87 -0.94 -1.34 22.39
N VAL A 88 0.04 -2.25 22.31
CA VAL A 88 0.19 -3.18 21.18
C VAL A 88 0.21 -4.63 21.66
N LEU A 89 -0.30 -5.52 20.84
CA LEU A 89 -0.27 -6.98 21.02
C LEU A 89 0.44 -7.60 19.82
N SER A 90 1.14 -8.73 20.01
CA SER A 90 1.58 -9.53 18.86
C SER A 90 0.36 -10.03 18.07
N ALA A 91 0.53 -10.37 16.80
CA ALA A 91 -0.58 -10.92 16.00
C ALA A 91 -1.11 -12.21 16.63
N LYS A 92 -0.23 -13.03 17.21
CA LYS A 92 -0.63 -14.25 17.93
C LYS A 92 -1.54 -13.95 19.14
N GLU A 93 -1.17 -12.98 19.98
CA GLU A 93 -2.00 -12.56 21.13
C GLU A 93 -3.29 -11.88 20.66
N TRP A 94 -3.24 -11.11 19.58
CA TRP A 94 -4.40 -10.45 18.99
C TRP A 94 -5.51 -11.43 18.57
N HIS A 95 -5.13 -12.61 18.10
CA HIS A 95 -6.05 -13.64 17.61
C HIS A 95 -6.43 -14.68 18.69
N THR A 96 -5.99 -14.51 19.93
CA THR A 96 -6.43 -15.38 21.04
C THR A 96 -7.69 -14.83 21.71
N GLU A 97 -8.33 -15.67 22.52
CA GLU A 97 -9.46 -15.27 23.38
C GLU A 97 -9.02 -14.61 24.68
N ASP A 98 -7.70 -14.42 24.90
CA ASP A 98 -7.14 -13.91 26.16
C ASP A 98 -7.41 -12.41 26.38
N TRP A 99 -7.87 -11.70 25.37
CA TRP A 99 -8.26 -10.31 25.50
C TRP A 99 -9.66 -10.09 24.89
N ASN A 100 -10.40 -9.15 25.48
CA ASN A 100 -11.75 -8.85 25.04
C ASN A 100 -11.91 -7.35 24.77
N PRO A 101 -12.13 -6.91 23.51
CA PRO A 101 -12.27 -5.49 23.17
C PRO A 101 -13.45 -4.82 23.87
N TYR A 102 -14.50 -5.56 24.24
CA TYR A 102 -15.64 -5.01 24.98
C TYR A 102 -15.28 -4.48 26.37
N GLN A 103 -14.19 -4.93 26.99
CA GLN A 103 -13.71 -4.41 28.27
C GLN A 103 -13.27 -2.94 28.19
N TYR A 104 -12.99 -2.43 27.02
CA TYR A 104 -12.61 -1.05 26.76
C TYR A 104 -13.80 -0.15 26.45
N GLY A 105 -15.01 -0.69 26.37
CA GLY A 105 -16.22 0.05 26.10
C GLY A 105 -16.48 1.12 27.16
N VAL A 106 -16.95 2.29 26.72
CA VAL A 106 -17.32 3.41 27.59
C VAL A 106 -18.66 3.98 27.14
N ASN A 107 -19.43 4.51 28.10
CA ASN A 107 -20.63 5.24 27.77
C ASN A 107 -20.29 6.57 27.10
N TYR A 108 -21.09 6.96 26.12
CA TYR A 108 -20.92 8.23 25.45
C TYR A 108 -21.34 9.38 26.37
N ASP A 109 -20.48 10.38 26.49
CA ASP A 109 -20.75 11.62 27.24
C ASP A 109 -21.21 12.72 26.28
N PHE A 110 -22.48 13.08 26.33
CA PHE A 110 -23.08 14.11 25.48
C PHE A 110 -22.58 15.53 25.80
N SER A 111 -21.86 15.74 26.89
CA SER A 111 -21.25 17.04 27.24
C SER A 111 -19.89 17.29 26.57
N ARG A 112 -19.30 16.26 25.97
CA ARG A 112 -17.97 16.28 25.34
C ARG A 112 -18.07 16.06 23.84
N THR A 113 -17.04 16.49 23.10
CA THR A 113 -17.02 16.30 21.67
C THR A 113 -16.78 14.83 21.30
N PHE A 114 -17.31 14.42 20.16
CA PHE A 114 -17.09 13.07 19.62
C PHE A 114 -15.60 12.74 19.45
N PHE A 115 -14.83 13.66 18.87
CA PHE A 115 -13.43 13.39 18.54
C PHE A 115 -12.52 13.26 19.75
N GLU A 116 -12.82 13.96 20.85
CA GLU A 116 -12.10 13.77 22.11
C GLU A 116 -12.29 12.34 22.63
N GLN A 117 -13.53 11.92 22.78
CA GLN A 117 -13.88 10.60 23.30
C GLN A 117 -13.38 9.47 22.38
N TYR A 118 -13.50 9.65 21.07
CA TYR A 118 -13.00 8.69 20.08
C TYR A 118 -11.46 8.56 20.15
N THR A 119 -10.75 9.65 20.28
CA THR A 119 -9.28 9.64 20.41
C THR A 119 -8.83 8.94 21.69
N GLU A 120 -9.53 9.16 22.81
CA GLU A 120 -9.27 8.45 24.07
C GLU A 120 -9.50 6.95 23.92
N LEU A 121 -10.59 6.54 23.28
CA LEU A 121 -10.87 5.13 23.01
C LEU A 121 -9.79 4.51 22.12
N LEU A 122 -9.38 5.17 21.05
CA LEU A 122 -8.33 4.71 20.16
C LEU A 122 -6.98 4.49 20.84
N LYS A 123 -6.66 5.33 21.86
CA LYS A 123 -5.43 5.20 22.65
C LYS A 123 -5.50 4.12 23.72
N ARG A 124 -6.70 3.73 24.15
CA ARG A 124 -6.90 2.72 25.19
C ARG A 124 -6.95 1.30 24.66
N VAL A 125 -7.60 1.12 23.52
CA VAL A 125 -7.79 -0.20 22.91
C VAL A 125 -6.50 -0.66 22.27
N PRO A 126 -5.97 -1.84 22.65
CA PRO A 126 -4.79 -2.42 22.01
C PRO A 126 -4.94 -2.53 20.48
N LYS A 127 -3.81 -2.50 19.80
CA LYS A 127 -3.71 -2.69 18.35
C LYS A 127 -2.82 -3.90 18.04
N PRO A 128 -3.02 -4.61 16.93
CA PRO A 128 -2.02 -5.55 16.48
C PRO A 128 -0.71 -4.79 16.21
N ALA A 129 0.40 -5.28 16.74
CA ALA A 129 1.70 -4.61 16.64
C ALA A 129 2.12 -4.44 15.17
N MET A 130 1.83 -5.44 14.36
CA MET A 130 2.10 -5.49 12.93
C MET A 130 0.83 -5.93 12.18
N ASP A 131 0.71 -5.51 10.96
CA ASP A 131 -0.30 -6.00 10.02
C ASP A 131 0.32 -7.13 9.18
N ASN A 132 0.47 -8.29 9.79
CA ASN A 132 0.97 -9.49 9.14
C ASN A 132 0.36 -10.76 9.78
N ASP A 133 0.59 -11.90 9.19
CA ASP A 133 0.06 -13.18 9.69
C ASP A 133 0.87 -13.80 10.83
N ASP A 134 1.96 -13.16 11.26
CA ASP A 134 2.85 -13.53 12.38
C ASP A 134 3.15 -15.04 12.48
N GLY A 135 3.44 -15.64 11.33
CA GLY A 135 3.79 -17.05 11.23
C GLY A 135 2.62 -18.02 11.16
N LEU A 136 1.38 -17.59 11.04
CA LEU A 136 0.23 -18.48 10.84
C LEU A 136 0.25 -19.17 9.48
N MET A 137 0.59 -18.43 8.44
CA MET A 137 0.71 -18.92 7.06
C MET A 137 2.06 -18.60 6.42
N SER A 138 2.94 -17.90 7.16
CA SER A 138 4.26 -17.49 6.70
C SER A 138 5.36 -18.21 7.49
N THR A 139 6.48 -18.49 6.84
CA THR A 139 7.62 -19.18 7.43
C THR A 139 8.90 -18.41 7.13
N ASN A 140 9.74 -18.17 8.15
CA ASN A 140 11.03 -17.50 8.03
C ASN A 140 10.90 -16.13 7.35
N CYS A 141 9.97 -15.30 7.86
CA CYS A 141 9.73 -13.96 7.34
C CYS A 141 9.97 -12.92 8.43
N GLU A 142 10.89 -11.98 8.19
CA GLU A 142 11.26 -10.96 9.15
C GLU A 142 11.06 -9.54 8.57
N TYR A 143 10.74 -8.58 9.44
CA TYR A 143 10.50 -7.17 9.07
C TYR A 143 9.47 -7.02 7.94
N THR A 144 8.36 -7.73 8.07
CA THR A 144 7.24 -7.67 7.10
C THR A 144 6.05 -6.91 7.66
N SER A 145 5.34 -6.16 6.82
CA SER A 145 4.12 -5.42 7.20
C SER A 145 3.11 -5.40 6.06
N ASP A 146 1.81 -5.49 6.38
CA ASP A 146 0.74 -5.70 5.40
C ASP A 146 1.08 -6.94 4.52
N PHE A 147 1.32 -8.08 5.21
CA PHE A 147 2.01 -9.24 4.62
C PHE A 147 1.39 -10.56 5.07
N ALA A 148 1.24 -11.50 4.15
CA ALA A 148 0.79 -12.85 4.45
C ALA A 148 1.23 -13.90 3.42
N MET A 149 1.23 -15.19 3.82
CA MET A 149 1.51 -16.33 2.95
C MET A 149 2.89 -16.22 2.28
N GLY A 150 3.91 -15.90 3.06
CA GLY A 150 5.28 -15.80 2.59
C GLY A 150 6.20 -16.89 3.13
N LYS A 151 7.26 -17.17 2.40
CA LYS A 151 8.34 -18.04 2.80
C LYS A 151 9.69 -17.41 2.47
N ASP A 152 10.61 -17.43 3.45
CA ASP A 152 11.96 -16.88 3.29
C ASP A 152 11.98 -15.43 2.78
N CYS A 153 11.24 -14.53 3.45
CA CYS A 153 11.12 -13.14 3.07
C CYS A 153 11.74 -12.20 4.11
N TYR A 154 12.42 -11.14 3.66
CA TYR A 154 13.06 -10.18 4.53
C TYR A 154 12.82 -8.74 4.05
N LEU A 155 12.31 -7.89 4.96
CA LEU A 155 12.02 -6.48 4.70
C LEU A 155 11.12 -6.29 3.48
N VAL A 156 9.96 -6.96 3.53
CA VAL A 156 8.95 -6.93 2.46
C VAL A 156 7.65 -6.34 3.00
N ILE A 157 7.12 -5.38 2.28
CA ILE A 157 5.98 -4.59 2.72
C ILE A 157 4.86 -4.62 1.68
N LYS A 158 3.61 -4.77 2.15
CA LYS A 158 2.41 -4.81 1.34
C LYS A 158 2.46 -5.91 0.29
N ALA A 159 2.49 -7.16 0.76
CA ALA A 159 2.77 -8.27 -0.13
C ALA A 159 2.16 -9.60 0.37
N TRP A 160 1.88 -10.50 -0.55
CA TRP A 160 1.38 -11.83 -0.22
C TRP A 160 1.64 -12.86 -1.32
N LYS A 161 1.70 -14.13 -0.90
CA LYS A 161 2.04 -15.31 -1.74
C LYS A 161 3.43 -15.17 -2.35
N LEU A 162 4.44 -15.13 -1.50
CA LEU A 162 5.83 -14.92 -1.89
C LEU A 162 6.75 -16.04 -1.44
N GLU A 163 7.83 -16.28 -2.18
CA GLU A 163 8.92 -17.13 -1.79
C GLU A 163 10.26 -16.49 -2.14
N ASN A 164 11.19 -16.43 -1.18
CA ASN A 164 12.54 -15.86 -1.36
C ASN A 164 12.52 -14.43 -1.93
N VAL A 165 11.89 -13.51 -1.20
CA VAL A 165 11.77 -12.11 -1.62
C VAL A 165 12.37 -11.18 -0.57
N MET A 166 13.21 -10.23 -1.00
CA MET A 166 13.90 -9.30 -0.11
C MET A 166 13.78 -7.85 -0.58
N TYR A 167 13.79 -6.91 0.39
CA TYR A 167 13.84 -5.47 0.15
C TYR A 167 12.80 -4.97 -0.86
N SER A 168 11.58 -5.49 -0.77
CA SER A 168 10.57 -5.27 -1.81
C SER A 168 9.28 -4.67 -1.27
N PHE A 169 8.60 -3.91 -2.12
CA PHE A 169 7.37 -3.22 -1.78
C PHE A 169 6.27 -3.51 -2.81
N TYR A 170 5.06 -3.86 -2.33
CA TYR A 170 3.88 -4.13 -3.12
C TYR A 170 4.07 -5.24 -4.17
N VAL A 171 4.36 -6.42 -3.66
CA VAL A 171 4.65 -7.61 -4.47
C VAL A 171 3.62 -8.69 -4.23
N VAL A 172 3.12 -9.31 -5.27
CA VAL A 172 2.07 -10.33 -5.18
C VAL A 172 2.40 -11.55 -6.03
N ASN A 173 2.25 -12.77 -5.45
CA ASN A 173 2.33 -14.04 -6.14
C ASN A 173 3.61 -14.19 -6.99
N SER A 174 4.75 -13.97 -6.36
CA SER A 174 6.06 -13.88 -7.02
C SER A 174 7.15 -14.58 -6.20
N ARG A 175 8.29 -14.90 -6.81
CA ARG A 175 9.42 -15.55 -6.14
C ARG A 175 10.77 -15.08 -6.66
N ASP A 176 11.81 -15.28 -5.83
CA ASP A 176 13.20 -14.97 -6.17
C ASP A 176 13.39 -13.52 -6.62
N LEU A 177 12.93 -12.57 -5.78
CA LEU A 177 12.98 -11.15 -6.08
C LEU A 177 13.83 -10.39 -5.08
N VAL A 178 14.61 -9.43 -5.56
CA VAL A 178 15.35 -8.49 -4.72
C VAL A 178 15.22 -7.07 -5.27
N ASP A 179 14.99 -6.09 -4.38
CA ASP A 179 14.86 -4.67 -4.71
C ASP A 179 13.74 -4.38 -5.73
N VAL A 180 12.56 -4.97 -5.50
CA VAL A 180 11.42 -4.82 -6.41
C VAL A 180 10.37 -3.88 -5.82
N ASN A 181 9.96 -2.90 -6.60
CA ASN A 181 8.88 -2.00 -6.27
C ASN A 181 7.72 -2.18 -7.25
N THR A 182 6.60 -2.67 -6.74
CA THR A 182 5.38 -2.93 -7.51
C THR A 182 5.52 -4.04 -8.55
N SER A 183 5.14 -5.25 -8.14
CA SER A 183 5.08 -6.43 -9.00
C SER A 183 3.70 -7.09 -8.88
N PHE A 184 2.97 -7.18 -9.97
CA PHE A 184 1.62 -7.73 -10.00
C PHE A 184 1.55 -9.13 -10.60
N GLY A 185 2.12 -10.06 -9.86
CA GLY A 185 1.89 -11.49 -10.04
C GLY A 185 2.71 -12.21 -11.11
N LYS A 186 3.29 -13.34 -10.69
CA LYS A 186 4.12 -14.24 -11.49
C LYS A 186 5.43 -13.62 -11.99
N ASP A 187 5.97 -12.66 -11.25
CA ASP A 187 7.36 -12.23 -11.45
C ASP A 187 8.31 -13.21 -10.78
N GLU A 188 9.40 -13.55 -11.44
CA GLU A 188 10.34 -14.55 -10.99
C GLU A 188 11.78 -14.20 -11.39
N GLU A 189 12.73 -14.40 -10.47
CA GLU A 189 14.16 -14.14 -10.67
C GLU A 189 14.47 -12.70 -11.16
N ASN A 190 13.77 -11.69 -10.60
CA ASN A 190 13.98 -10.30 -10.99
C ASN A 190 14.80 -9.52 -9.94
N TYR A 191 15.60 -8.59 -10.42
CA TYR A 191 16.42 -7.70 -9.61
C TYR A 191 16.31 -6.24 -10.03
N GLU A 192 16.15 -5.33 -9.06
CA GLU A 192 15.98 -3.88 -9.29
C GLU A 192 14.92 -3.56 -10.35
N THR A 193 13.68 -4.00 -10.12
CA THR A 193 12.60 -3.76 -11.07
C THR A 193 11.49 -2.88 -10.48
N ILE A 194 10.90 -2.04 -11.30
CA ILE A 194 9.83 -1.13 -10.90
C ILE A 194 8.62 -1.29 -11.81
N ASN A 195 7.43 -1.47 -11.21
CA ASN A 195 6.17 -1.59 -11.91
C ASN A 195 6.19 -2.67 -13.01
N THR A 196 6.51 -3.89 -12.61
CA THR A 196 6.58 -5.04 -13.52
C THR A 196 5.39 -5.97 -13.35
N LYS A 197 5.13 -6.78 -14.37
CA LYS A 197 4.11 -7.81 -14.33
C LYS A 197 4.49 -8.97 -15.24
N GLN A 198 4.50 -10.18 -14.67
CA GLN A 198 4.82 -11.42 -15.42
C GLN A 198 6.18 -11.35 -16.12
N CYS A 199 7.18 -10.81 -15.43
CA CYS A 199 8.54 -10.71 -15.95
C CYS A 199 9.41 -11.82 -15.34
N TYR A 200 10.32 -12.35 -16.14
CA TYR A 200 11.21 -13.44 -15.76
C TYR A 200 12.67 -13.12 -16.09
N LYS A 201 13.56 -13.28 -15.11
CA LYS A 201 15.01 -13.01 -15.25
C LYS A 201 15.34 -11.61 -15.75
N CYS A 202 14.56 -10.64 -15.32
CA CYS A 202 14.76 -9.25 -15.72
C CYS A 202 15.57 -8.47 -14.67
N ARG A 203 16.39 -7.53 -15.12
CA ARG A 203 17.20 -6.67 -14.24
C ARG A 203 17.14 -5.21 -14.70
N ASN A 204 16.98 -4.30 -13.73
CA ASN A 204 16.93 -2.86 -13.98
C ASN A 204 15.90 -2.47 -15.06
N ILE A 205 14.70 -3.00 -14.97
CA ILE A 205 13.61 -2.65 -15.90
C ILE A 205 12.49 -1.89 -15.17
N ILE A 206 11.88 -0.97 -15.90
CA ILE A 206 10.81 -0.12 -15.38
C ILE A 206 9.59 -0.21 -16.31
N ASP A 207 8.38 -0.16 -15.73
CA ASP A 207 7.10 -0.14 -16.45
C ASP A 207 6.98 -1.23 -17.54
N SER A 208 7.37 -2.46 -17.21
CA SER A 208 7.46 -3.52 -18.21
C SER A 208 6.55 -4.70 -17.91
N GLN A 209 6.05 -5.37 -18.94
CA GLN A 209 5.11 -6.47 -18.80
C GLN A 209 5.44 -7.63 -19.75
N SER A 210 5.32 -8.88 -19.23
CA SER A 210 5.51 -10.12 -19.98
C SER A 210 6.85 -10.16 -20.71
N CYS A 211 7.92 -9.77 -19.98
CA CYS A 211 9.26 -9.68 -20.51
C CYS A 211 10.15 -10.81 -19.95
N ILE A 212 11.05 -11.31 -20.76
CA ILE A 212 11.98 -12.38 -20.40
C ILE A 212 13.40 -11.93 -20.69
N GLU A 213 14.29 -12.07 -19.70
CA GLU A 213 15.73 -11.78 -19.84
C GLU A 213 16.01 -10.37 -20.41
N CYS A 214 15.20 -9.37 -20.00
CA CYS A 214 15.39 -7.99 -20.40
C CYS A 214 16.22 -7.22 -19.35
N LEU A 215 17.13 -6.39 -19.84
CA LEU A 215 18.12 -5.69 -19.01
C LEU A 215 18.11 -4.19 -19.30
N PHE A 216 18.21 -3.35 -18.24
CA PHE A 216 18.36 -1.88 -18.34
C PHE A 216 17.40 -1.25 -19.34
N SER A 217 16.09 -1.53 -19.20
CA SER A 217 15.10 -1.17 -20.20
C SER A 217 13.84 -0.56 -19.59
N PHE A 218 13.10 0.20 -20.41
CA PHE A 218 11.92 0.94 -19.99
C PHE A 218 10.74 0.69 -20.95
N ASP A 219 9.53 0.53 -20.37
CA ASP A 219 8.26 0.41 -21.11
C ASP A 219 8.27 -0.68 -22.20
N LEU A 220 8.67 -1.89 -21.82
CA LEU A 220 8.65 -3.04 -22.71
C LEU A 220 7.35 -3.85 -22.55
N ARG A 221 6.83 -4.41 -23.64
CA ARG A 221 5.69 -5.33 -23.61
C ARG A 221 5.95 -6.55 -24.50
N ASN A 222 5.83 -7.75 -23.91
CA ASN A 222 6.04 -9.02 -24.62
C ASN A 222 7.40 -9.09 -25.33
N CYS A 223 8.45 -8.63 -24.66
CA CYS A 223 9.80 -8.59 -25.22
C CYS A 223 10.72 -9.63 -24.56
N ASN A 224 11.66 -10.17 -25.33
CA ASN A 224 12.63 -11.14 -24.86
C ASN A 224 14.05 -10.71 -25.21
N ASN A 225 14.99 -10.88 -24.28
CA ASN A 225 16.40 -10.60 -24.57
C ASN A 225 16.61 -9.20 -25.17
N CYS A 226 16.16 -8.18 -24.44
CA CYS A 226 16.33 -6.78 -24.84
C CYS A 226 17.25 -6.07 -23.85
N PHE A 227 18.23 -5.33 -24.35
CA PHE A 227 19.20 -4.60 -23.53
C PHE A 227 19.26 -3.13 -23.95
N MET A 228 19.15 -2.23 -22.96
CA MET A 228 19.13 -0.76 -23.16
C MET A 228 18.03 -0.32 -24.15
N CYS A 229 16.84 -0.90 -24.03
CA CYS A 229 15.73 -0.65 -24.94
C CYS A 229 14.60 0.12 -24.25
N SER A 230 13.81 0.84 -25.04
CA SER A 230 12.66 1.59 -24.56
C SER A 230 11.50 1.55 -25.55
N GLY A 231 10.26 1.41 -25.02
CA GLY A 231 9.04 1.51 -25.82
C GLY A 231 8.80 0.36 -26.81
N LEU A 232 9.50 -0.76 -26.70
CA LEU A 232 9.37 -1.88 -27.64
C LEU A 232 8.16 -2.77 -27.34
N ARG A 233 7.59 -3.36 -28.38
CA ARG A 233 6.45 -4.28 -28.32
C ARG A 233 6.71 -5.53 -29.17
N GLY A 234 6.66 -6.72 -28.52
CA GLY A 234 6.79 -8.01 -29.21
C GLY A 234 8.13 -8.20 -29.89
N LYS A 235 9.22 -7.67 -29.34
CA LYS A 235 10.55 -7.73 -29.94
C LYS A 235 11.48 -8.67 -29.16
N SER A 236 12.46 -9.22 -29.89
CA SER A 236 13.46 -10.10 -29.33
C SER A 236 14.85 -9.76 -29.83
N TYR A 237 15.86 -10.01 -28.98
CA TYR A 237 17.27 -9.80 -29.31
C TYR A 237 17.57 -8.38 -29.80
N CYS A 238 17.10 -7.39 -29.02
CA CYS A 238 17.29 -5.97 -29.34
C CYS A 238 18.38 -5.35 -28.44
N TYR A 239 19.18 -4.49 -29.01
CA TYR A 239 20.14 -3.63 -28.34
C TYR A 239 19.94 -2.18 -28.79
N LYS A 240 19.76 -1.26 -27.83
CA LYS A 240 19.49 0.16 -28.11
C LYS A 240 18.39 0.37 -29.17
N ASN A 241 17.29 -0.33 -28.99
CA ASN A 241 16.13 -0.33 -29.90
C ASN A 241 16.40 -0.84 -31.34
N GLN A 242 17.51 -1.50 -31.56
CA GLN A 242 17.82 -2.14 -32.84
C GLN A 242 17.77 -3.66 -32.72
N GLU A 243 17.08 -4.33 -33.59
CA GLU A 243 17.05 -5.79 -33.67
C GLU A 243 18.38 -6.29 -34.23
N VAL A 244 19.21 -6.90 -33.38
CA VAL A 244 20.58 -7.29 -33.74
C VAL A 244 20.73 -8.79 -34.02
N GLY A 245 19.69 -9.58 -33.72
CA GLY A 245 19.74 -11.02 -33.80
C GLY A 245 20.42 -11.69 -32.60
N LYS A 246 20.16 -13.00 -32.45
CA LYS A 246 20.57 -13.75 -31.26
C LYS A 246 22.09 -13.81 -31.04
N GLU A 247 22.82 -14.11 -32.08
CA GLU A 247 24.29 -14.28 -31.98
C GLU A 247 24.95 -12.99 -31.50
N LYS A 248 24.69 -11.89 -32.19
CA LYS A 248 25.24 -10.58 -31.86
C LYS A 248 24.76 -10.07 -30.49
N TYR A 249 23.51 -10.33 -30.12
CA TYR A 249 23.00 -10.00 -28.81
C TYR A 249 23.82 -10.70 -27.71
N LEU A 250 24.06 -12.00 -27.83
CA LEU A 250 24.84 -12.76 -26.86
C LEU A 250 26.31 -12.33 -26.76
N GLU A 251 26.88 -11.77 -27.83
CA GLU A 251 28.20 -11.14 -27.80
C GLU A 251 28.19 -9.83 -26.99
N ILE A 252 27.13 -9.04 -27.12
CA ILE A 252 27.00 -7.72 -26.47
C ILE A 252 26.81 -7.84 -24.97
N ILE A 253 26.07 -8.85 -24.47
CA ILE A 253 25.75 -9.01 -23.05
C ILE A 253 26.79 -9.80 -22.24
N LYS A 254 27.83 -10.31 -22.83
CA LYS A 254 28.99 -10.95 -22.16
C LYS A 254 29.82 -9.93 -21.41
#